data_9ee796a1142a810780b17ba314410b1a
#
_entry.id   9ee796a1142a810780b17ba314410b1a
#
_cell.length_a   1.000
_cell.length_b   1.000
_cell.length_c   1.000
_cell.angle_alpha   90.00
_cell.angle_beta   90.00
_cell.angle_gamma   90.00
#
_symmetry.space_group_name_H-M   'P 1'
#
loop_
_entity.id
_entity.type
_entity.pdbx_description
1 polymer ?
#
loop_
_entity_poly.entity_id
_entity_poly.type
_entity_poly.pdbx_seq_one_letter_code
_entity_poly.pdbx_strand_id
1 'polypeptide(L)'
;NLLFDYFAVHRILVVAPLRVARNTWSDEIEKWEHLHNLTFAIAVGSEKERLEALKKQADITMINRENLQWLIEKSGQPFEYDMVVIDELSSFKNHQAKRFKALMKVRPKVKRIVGLTGTPSSNGLIDLFAEFKILDMGMRLGRFIGQYRNTYFKPDKVNGPIVYSYKPLPGAEDAIYEKISDITISM
;
A
#
# COMPACT_ATOMS: atom_id res chain seq x y z
N ASN A 1 8.53 -17.03 -2.14
CA ASN A 1 9.23 -18.18 -1.57
C ASN A 1 10.64 -17.82 -1.11
N LEU A 2 11.49 -17.31 -1.99
CA LEU A 2 12.88 -16.97 -1.69
C LEU A 2 13.08 -16.16 -0.39
N LEU A 3 12.22 -15.18 -0.10
CA LEU A 3 12.30 -14.37 1.12
C LEU A 3 11.99 -15.17 2.40
N PHE A 4 11.14 -16.19 2.32
CA PHE A 4 10.89 -17.13 3.41
C PHE A 4 12.07 -18.08 3.60
N ASP A 5 12.62 -18.62 2.49
CA ASP A 5 13.74 -19.56 2.53
C ASP A 5 14.99 -18.95 3.20
N TYR A 6 15.22 -17.65 3.02
CA TYR A 6 16.30 -16.93 3.70
C TYR A 6 15.90 -16.29 5.05
N PHE A 7 14.75 -16.63 5.60
CA PHE A 7 14.23 -16.06 6.84
C PHE A 7 14.16 -14.53 6.87
N ALA A 8 14.11 -13.91 5.69
CA ALA A 8 14.01 -12.45 5.56
C ALA A 8 12.59 -11.94 5.84
N VAL A 9 11.60 -12.81 5.67
CA VAL A 9 10.18 -12.56 5.92
C VAL A 9 9.57 -13.80 6.56
N HIS A 10 8.73 -13.59 7.57
CA HIS A 10 8.00 -14.67 8.26
C HIS A 10 6.50 -14.61 7.94
N ARG A 11 5.94 -13.41 7.80
CA ARG A 11 4.50 -13.24 7.52
C ARG A 11 4.26 -12.10 6.54
N ILE A 12 3.41 -12.37 5.56
CA ILE A 12 3.01 -11.41 4.51
C ILE A 12 1.54 -11.04 4.65
N LEU A 13 1.24 -9.74 4.61
CA LEU A 13 -0.10 -9.23 4.44
C LEU A 13 -0.30 -8.75 3.01
N VAL A 14 -1.26 -9.32 2.30
CA VAL A 14 -1.72 -8.85 0.99
C VAL A 14 -2.99 -8.03 1.17
N VAL A 15 -2.93 -6.76 0.81
CA VAL A 15 -4.05 -5.82 0.84
C VAL A 15 -4.51 -5.58 -0.59
N ALA A 16 -5.72 -6.02 -0.93
CA ALA A 16 -6.22 -6.01 -2.31
C ALA A 16 -7.69 -5.59 -2.40
N PRO A 17 -8.23 -5.29 -3.60
CA PRO A 17 -9.66 -5.22 -3.80
C PRO A 17 -10.36 -6.52 -3.38
N LEU A 18 -11.61 -6.44 -2.89
CA LEU A 18 -12.31 -7.59 -2.31
C LEU A 18 -12.29 -8.85 -3.20
N ARG A 19 -12.56 -8.70 -4.50
CA ARG A 19 -12.57 -9.82 -5.44
C ARG A 19 -11.20 -10.47 -5.58
N VAL A 20 -10.16 -9.65 -5.64
CA VAL A 20 -8.77 -10.08 -5.78
C VAL A 20 -8.28 -10.75 -4.49
N ALA A 21 -8.57 -10.17 -3.33
CA ALA A 21 -8.23 -10.74 -2.02
C ALA A 21 -8.93 -12.08 -1.76
N ARG A 22 -10.13 -12.28 -2.33
CA ARG A 22 -10.93 -13.50 -2.12
C ARG A 22 -10.44 -14.67 -2.97
N ASN A 23 -10.07 -14.43 -4.23
CA ASN A 23 -9.87 -15.48 -5.21
C ASN A 23 -8.48 -15.44 -5.88
N THR A 24 -8.09 -14.30 -6.47
CA THR A 24 -6.94 -14.25 -7.39
C THR A 24 -5.63 -14.68 -6.73
N TRP A 25 -5.34 -14.19 -5.53
CA TRP A 25 -4.09 -14.53 -4.85
C TRP A 25 -4.03 -15.99 -4.39
N SER A 26 -5.15 -16.56 -3.92
CA SER A 26 -5.22 -17.98 -3.58
C SER A 26 -5.03 -18.86 -4.81
N ASP A 27 -5.73 -18.53 -5.91
CA ASP A 27 -5.64 -19.28 -7.17
C ASP A 27 -4.19 -19.27 -7.71
N GLU A 28 -3.48 -18.13 -7.61
CA GLU A 28 -2.08 -18.04 -8.02
C GLU A 28 -1.15 -18.83 -7.11
N ILE A 29 -1.36 -18.85 -5.79
CA ILE A 29 -0.56 -19.66 -4.87
C ILE A 29 -0.73 -21.14 -5.18
N GLU A 30 -1.96 -21.60 -5.43
CA GLU A 30 -2.26 -22.98 -5.74
C GLU A 30 -1.76 -23.41 -7.14
N LYS A 31 -1.69 -22.49 -8.10
CA LYS A 31 -1.22 -22.74 -9.45
C LYS A 31 0.28 -23.04 -9.54
N TRP A 32 1.08 -22.46 -8.67
CA TRP A 32 2.53 -22.54 -8.76
C TRP A 32 3.10 -23.55 -7.75
N GLU A 33 3.61 -24.67 -8.24
CA GLU A 33 4.15 -25.78 -7.41
C GLU A 33 5.14 -25.34 -6.35
N HIS A 34 6.02 -24.40 -6.67
CA HIS A 34 7.01 -23.88 -5.73
C HIS A 34 6.44 -23.03 -4.59
N LEU A 35 5.14 -22.73 -4.62
CA LEU A 35 4.43 -22.02 -3.55
C LEU A 35 3.58 -22.94 -2.65
N HIS A 36 3.45 -24.23 -2.98
CA HIS A 36 2.60 -25.17 -2.25
C HIS A 36 3.01 -25.39 -0.78
N ASN A 37 4.24 -25.02 -0.42
CA ASN A 37 4.71 -25.09 0.96
C ASN A 37 4.24 -23.90 1.82
N LEU A 38 3.65 -22.86 1.22
CA LEU A 38 3.18 -21.68 1.93
C LEU A 38 1.72 -21.83 2.31
N THR A 39 1.44 -21.54 3.57
CA THR A 39 0.06 -21.49 4.07
C THR A 39 -0.56 -20.13 3.81
N PHE A 40 -1.87 -20.09 3.54
CA PHE A 40 -2.57 -18.82 3.36
C PHE A 40 -3.92 -18.77 4.10
N ALA A 41 -4.34 -17.56 4.42
CA ALA A 41 -5.63 -17.27 5.03
C ALA A 41 -6.30 -16.08 4.35
N ILE A 42 -7.60 -16.19 4.09
CA ILE A 42 -8.41 -15.16 3.43
C ILE A 42 -9.29 -14.49 4.50
N ALA A 43 -8.87 -13.30 4.95
CA ALA A 43 -9.55 -12.53 5.99
C ALA A 43 -10.56 -11.53 5.39
N VAL A 44 -11.62 -12.04 4.77
CA VAL A 44 -12.71 -11.26 4.16
C VAL A 44 -14.07 -11.73 4.67
N GLY A 45 -15.13 -10.96 4.40
CA GLY A 45 -16.49 -11.30 4.86
C GLY A 45 -16.84 -10.66 6.19
N SER A 46 -17.63 -11.36 7.02
CA SER A 46 -18.03 -10.91 8.35
C SER A 46 -16.85 -10.79 9.31
N GLU A 47 -17.03 -10.07 10.40
CA GLU A 47 -15.97 -9.94 11.42
C GLU A 47 -15.58 -11.30 12.01
N LYS A 48 -16.55 -12.18 12.24
CA LYS A 48 -16.30 -13.54 12.73
C LYS A 48 -15.42 -14.33 11.77
N GLU A 49 -15.74 -14.33 10.47
CA GLU A 49 -14.94 -15.02 9.44
C GLU A 49 -13.53 -14.47 9.36
N ARG A 50 -13.36 -13.15 9.41
CA ARG A 50 -12.03 -12.52 9.42
C ARG A 50 -11.20 -12.92 10.65
N LEU A 51 -11.81 -12.92 11.85
CA LEU A 51 -11.12 -13.35 13.05
C LEU A 51 -10.71 -14.82 13.01
N GLU A 52 -11.58 -15.70 12.50
CA GLU A 52 -11.22 -17.11 12.31
C GLU A 52 -10.06 -17.29 11.31
N ALA A 53 -10.04 -16.52 10.23
CA ALA A 53 -8.94 -16.54 9.28
C ALA A 53 -7.62 -16.07 9.92
N LEU A 54 -7.64 -15.00 10.72
CA LEU A 54 -6.45 -14.46 11.40
C LEU A 54 -5.87 -15.43 12.45
N LYS A 55 -6.70 -16.24 13.10
CA LYS A 55 -6.24 -17.27 14.06
C LYS A 55 -5.37 -18.35 13.43
N LYS A 56 -5.46 -18.56 12.11
CA LYS A 56 -4.65 -19.56 11.41
C LYS A 56 -3.15 -19.23 11.40
N GLN A 57 -2.78 -17.99 11.65
CA GLN A 57 -1.38 -17.51 11.63
C GLN A 57 -0.61 -17.94 10.38
N ALA A 58 -1.27 -17.92 9.23
CA ALA A 58 -0.72 -18.34 7.96
C ALA A 58 0.47 -17.47 7.50
N ASP A 59 1.32 -18.02 6.65
CA ASP A 59 2.45 -17.30 6.04
C ASP A 59 1.99 -16.09 5.23
N ILE A 60 0.86 -16.25 4.51
CA ILE A 60 0.26 -15.18 3.71
C ILE A 60 -1.18 -14.96 4.17
N THR A 61 -1.49 -13.73 4.57
CA THR A 61 -2.87 -13.32 4.88
C THR A 61 -3.36 -12.34 3.83
N MET A 62 -4.49 -12.64 3.21
CA MET A 62 -5.17 -11.74 2.27
C MET A 62 -6.30 -11.00 2.98
N ILE A 63 -6.37 -9.69 2.81
CA ILE A 63 -7.45 -8.84 3.33
C ILE A 63 -7.89 -7.84 2.27
N ASN A 64 -9.18 -7.54 2.23
CA ASN A 64 -9.62 -6.45 1.37
C ASN A 64 -9.30 -5.08 2.00
N ARG A 65 -8.93 -4.12 1.14
CA ARG A 65 -8.45 -2.79 1.55
C ARG A 65 -9.42 -2.02 2.47
N GLU A 66 -10.72 -2.28 2.35
CA GLU A 66 -11.75 -1.66 3.19
C GLU A 66 -11.66 -2.12 4.65
N ASN A 67 -11.17 -3.34 4.89
CA ASN A 67 -11.01 -3.92 6.22
C ASN A 67 -9.61 -3.70 6.84
N LEU A 68 -8.67 -3.07 6.13
CA LEU A 68 -7.33 -2.82 6.64
C LEU A 68 -7.34 -1.97 7.93
N GLN A 69 -8.17 -0.93 7.98
CA GLN A 69 -8.31 -0.11 9.20
C GLN A 69 -8.85 -0.95 10.36
N TRP A 70 -9.83 -1.80 10.11
CA TRP A 70 -10.37 -2.70 11.12
C TRP A 70 -9.30 -3.66 11.65
N LEU A 71 -8.51 -4.27 10.77
CA LEU A 71 -7.41 -5.16 11.16
C LEU A 71 -6.44 -4.46 12.12
N ILE A 72 -6.03 -3.24 11.81
CA ILE A 72 -5.00 -2.52 12.55
C ILE A 72 -5.55 -1.94 13.87
N GLU A 73 -6.79 -1.45 13.88
CA GLU A 73 -7.29 -0.63 14.99
C GLU A 73 -8.36 -1.31 15.85
N LYS A 74 -9.03 -2.35 15.33
CA LYS A 74 -10.25 -2.89 15.98
C LYS A 74 -10.26 -4.42 16.13
N SER A 75 -9.45 -5.16 15.39
CA SER A 75 -9.47 -6.62 15.42
C SER A 75 -9.02 -7.23 16.76
N GLY A 76 -8.32 -6.45 17.59
CA GLY A 76 -7.66 -6.95 18.81
C GLY A 76 -6.47 -7.88 18.54
N GLN A 77 -6.13 -8.13 17.29
CA GLN A 77 -5.00 -8.97 16.91
C GLN A 77 -3.72 -8.14 16.77
N PRO A 78 -2.56 -8.66 17.19
CA PRO A 78 -1.29 -7.99 16.97
C PRO A 78 -0.99 -7.89 15.47
N PHE A 79 -0.39 -6.77 15.06
CA PHE A 79 0.09 -6.60 13.69
C PHE A 79 1.51 -7.15 13.58
N GLU A 80 1.63 -8.39 13.12
CA GLU A 80 2.88 -9.16 13.06
C GLU A 80 3.24 -9.54 11.60
N TYR A 81 3.16 -8.58 10.71
CA TYR A 81 3.51 -8.77 9.31
C TYR A 81 4.83 -8.08 8.99
N ASP A 82 5.82 -8.85 8.56
CA ASP A 82 7.12 -8.34 8.12
C ASP A 82 7.06 -7.67 6.76
N MET A 83 6.17 -8.17 5.89
CA MET A 83 5.97 -7.66 4.54
C MET A 83 4.51 -7.33 4.30
N VAL A 84 4.29 -6.24 3.58
CA VAL A 84 2.97 -5.84 3.09
C VAL A 84 3.02 -5.68 1.59
N VAL A 85 2.10 -6.32 0.89
CA VAL A 85 1.85 -6.15 -0.54
C VAL A 85 0.53 -5.41 -0.70
N ILE A 86 0.55 -4.27 -1.39
CA ILE A 86 -0.65 -3.51 -1.70
C ILE A 86 -0.95 -3.69 -3.18
N ASP A 87 -1.98 -4.47 -3.46
CA ASP A 87 -2.52 -4.63 -4.79
C ASP A 87 -3.49 -3.48 -5.08
N GLU A 88 -3.25 -2.75 -6.15
CA GLU A 88 -3.84 -1.47 -6.50
C GLU A 88 -3.44 -0.35 -5.51
N LEU A 89 -2.14 -0.01 -5.50
CA LEU A 89 -1.56 1.04 -4.64
C LEU A 89 -2.23 2.40 -4.82
N SER A 90 -2.69 2.74 -6.04
CA SER A 90 -3.43 3.96 -6.36
C SER A 90 -4.69 4.16 -5.51
N SER A 91 -5.21 3.09 -4.90
CA SER A 91 -6.31 3.18 -3.94
C SER A 91 -5.94 3.90 -2.64
N PHE A 92 -4.65 4.10 -2.36
CA PHE A 92 -4.12 4.80 -1.19
C PHE A 92 -3.65 6.24 -1.47
N LYS A 93 -3.91 6.79 -2.64
CA LYS A 93 -3.53 8.14 -3.06
C LYS A 93 -4.00 9.28 -2.15
N ASN A 94 -5.04 9.07 -1.36
CA ASN A 94 -5.52 10.05 -0.40
C ASN A 94 -4.86 9.84 0.98
N HIS A 95 -3.85 10.65 1.29
CA HIS A 95 -3.14 10.64 2.58
C HIS A 95 -4.01 11.00 3.80
N GLN A 96 -5.20 11.56 3.58
CA GLN A 96 -6.18 11.88 4.63
C GLN A 96 -7.12 10.71 4.95
N ALA A 97 -7.21 9.72 4.07
CA ALA A 97 -8.10 8.58 4.23
C ALA A 97 -7.76 7.77 5.50
N LYS A 98 -8.79 7.27 6.17
CA LYS A 98 -8.65 6.49 7.42
C LYS A 98 -7.73 5.28 7.22
N ARG A 99 -7.89 4.54 6.11
CA ARG A 99 -7.03 3.38 5.79
C ARG A 99 -5.56 3.76 5.60
N PHE A 100 -5.27 4.90 4.97
CA PHE A 100 -3.91 5.41 4.85
C PHE A 100 -3.31 5.70 6.23
N LYS A 101 -4.03 6.44 7.06
CA LYS A 101 -3.60 6.79 8.43
C LYS A 101 -3.39 5.54 9.29
N ALA A 102 -4.28 4.55 9.18
CA ALA A 102 -4.14 3.28 9.89
C ALA A 102 -2.86 2.54 9.46
N LEU A 103 -2.63 2.40 8.14
CA LEU A 103 -1.42 1.75 7.63
C LEU A 103 -0.15 2.48 8.11
N MET A 104 -0.14 3.80 8.11
CA MET A 104 1.03 4.57 8.57
C MET A 104 1.37 4.37 10.05
N LYS A 105 0.40 3.99 10.91
CA LYS A 105 0.67 3.64 12.32
C LYS A 105 1.54 2.39 12.47
N VAL A 106 1.35 1.42 11.60
CA VAL A 106 2.07 0.14 11.63
C VAL A 106 3.23 0.09 10.65
N ARG A 107 3.31 1.05 9.70
CA ARG A 107 4.35 1.09 8.67
C ARG A 107 5.79 0.98 9.21
N PRO A 108 6.16 1.59 10.34
CA PRO A 108 7.51 1.44 10.91
C PRO A 108 7.87 0.01 11.34
N LYS A 109 6.87 -0.87 11.54
CA LYS A 109 7.08 -2.28 11.90
C LYS A 109 7.27 -3.17 10.66
N VAL A 110 6.90 -2.68 9.48
CA VAL A 110 6.97 -3.42 8.22
C VAL A 110 8.37 -3.29 7.63
N LYS A 111 9.06 -4.42 7.49
CA LYS A 111 10.42 -4.48 6.92
C LYS A 111 10.42 -4.26 5.42
N ARG A 112 9.46 -4.87 4.71
CA ARG A 112 9.33 -4.80 3.25
C ARG A 112 7.93 -4.39 2.85
N ILE A 113 7.83 -3.56 1.83
CA ILE A 113 6.55 -3.17 1.25
C ILE A 113 6.64 -3.16 -0.27
N VAL A 114 5.60 -3.66 -0.91
CA VAL A 114 5.47 -3.66 -2.38
C VAL A 114 4.12 -3.06 -2.72
N GLY A 115 4.10 -2.15 -3.66
CA GLY A 115 2.89 -1.59 -4.24
C GLY A 115 2.77 -1.99 -5.70
N LEU A 116 1.64 -2.55 -6.08
CA LEU A 116 1.30 -2.91 -7.46
C LEU A 116 0.21 -1.95 -7.93
N THR A 117 0.35 -1.41 -9.13
CA THR A 117 -0.68 -0.57 -9.74
C THR A 117 -0.48 -0.47 -11.24
N GLY A 118 -1.57 -0.52 -11.99
CA GLY A 118 -1.56 -0.24 -13.42
C GLY A 118 -1.64 1.26 -13.76
N THR A 119 -1.97 2.11 -12.77
CA THR A 119 -2.20 3.55 -12.95
C THR A 119 -1.67 4.35 -11.76
N PRO A 120 -0.34 4.54 -11.64
CA PRO A 120 0.26 5.15 -10.46
C PRO A 120 -0.18 6.59 -10.20
N SER A 121 -0.51 7.35 -11.24
CA SER A 121 -0.88 8.76 -11.15
C SER A 121 -2.25 9.06 -11.76
N SER A 122 -3.28 8.32 -11.32
CA SER A 122 -4.63 8.38 -11.92
C SER A 122 -5.28 9.78 -11.95
N ASN A 123 -4.95 10.65 -10.99
CA ASN A 123 -5.38 12.06 -10.96
C ASN A 123 -4.19 13.04 -11.09
N GLY A 124 -3.06 12.57 -11.60
CA GLY A 124 -1.84 13.35 -11.79
C GLY A 124 -0.79 13.12 -10.71
N LEU A 125 0.37 13.74 -10.90
CA LEU A 125 1.57 13.56 -10.08
C LEU A 125 1.38 13.82 -8.59
N ILE A 126 0.35 14.55 -8.20
CA ILE A 126 0.08 14.87 -6.79
C ILE A 126 -0.30 13.62 -5.97
N ASP A 127 -0.87 12.61 -6.62
CA ASP A 127 -1.26 11.35 -5.98
C ASP A 127 -0.05 10.55 -5.50
N LEU A 128 1.09 10.66 -6.21
CA LEU A 128 2.32 9.96 -5.90
C LEU A 128 2.84 10.25 -4.49
N PHE A 129 2.54 11.42 -3.93
CA PHE A 129 2.95 11.75 -2.56
C PHE A 129 2.49 10.71 -1.54
N ALA A 130 1.21 10.34 -1.56
CA ALA A 130 0.66 9.39 -0.60
C ALA A 130 1.18 7.97 -0.84
N GLU A 131 1.28 7.56 -2.10
CA GLU A 131 1.76 6.25 -2.49
C GLU A 131 3.21 6.05 -2.06
N PHE A 132 4.09 6.98 -2.38
CA PHE A 132 5.50 6.91 -2.01
C PHE A 132 5.74 7.12 -0.51
N LYS A 133 4.87 7.88 0.16
CA LYS A 133 4.93 7.98 1.61
C LYS A 133 4.66 6.63 2.30
N ILE A 134 3.82 5.78 1.73
CA ILE A 134 3.65 4.40 2.18
C ILE A 134 4.91 3.58 1.87
N LEU A 135 5.45 3.67 0.66
CA LEU A 135 6.58 2.84 0.22
C LEU A 135 7.87 3.13 1.01
N ASP A 136 8.23 4.40 1.19
CA ASP A 136 9.51 4.80 1.75
C ASP A 136 9.44 5.76 2.96
N MET A 137 8.26 5.97 3.53
CA MET A 137 8.01 6.88 4.66
C MET A 137 8.38 8.35 4.36
N GLY A 138 8.37 8.74 3.10
CA GLY A 138 8.64 10.10 2.63
C GLY A 138 10.12 10.41 2.43
N MET A 139 10.96 9.41 2.23
CA MET A 139 12.39 9.61 1.95
C MET A 139 12.62 10.33 0.63
N ARG A 140 11.87 9.99 -0.43
CA ARG A 140 12.06 10.54 -1.78
C ARG A 140 11.25 11.80 -2.04
N LEU A 141 9.95 11.74 -1.78
CA LEU A 141 9.03 12.83 -2.11
C LEU A 141 8.69 13.76 -0.93
N GLY A 142 9.32 13.54 0.22
CA GLY A 142 9.15 14.36 1.42
C GLY A 142 8.12 13.81 2.40
N ARG A 143 8.24 14.27 3.65
CA ARG A 143 7.38 13.79 4.75
C ARG A 143 6.04 14.50 4.82
N PHE A 144 5.95 15.70 4.27
CA PHE A 144 4.79 16.57 4.39
C PHE A 144 4.28 16.98 3.01
N ILE A 145 2.98 16.88 2.80
CA ILE A 145 2.32 17.25 1.54
C ILE A 145 2.57 18.71 1.15
N GLY A 146 2.68 19.62 2.13
CA GLY A 146 3.00 21.02 1.90
C GLY A 146 4.35 21.18 1.23
N GLN A 147 5.38 20.47 1.72
CA GLN A 147 6.71 20.49 1.12
C GLN A 147 6.67 19.98 -0.33
N TYR A 148 6.03 18.85 -0.58
CA TYR A 148 5.88 18.27 -1.91
C TYR A 148 5.18 19.24 -2.88
N ARG A 149 4.07 19.86 -2.43
CA ARG A 149 3.35 20.87 -3.22
C ARG A 149 4.20 22.09 -3.54
N ASN A 150 4.88 22.64 -2.55
CA ASN A 150 5.71 23.83 -2.74
C ASN A 150 6.93 23.59 -3.65
N THR A 151 7.45 22.36 -3.66
CA THR A 151 8.61 21.99 -4.48
C THR A 151 8.25 21.76 -5.93
N TYR A 152 7.13 21.08 -6.20
CA TYR A 152 6.83 20.57 -7.54
C TYR A 152 5.59 21.17 -8.19
N PHE A 153 4.79 21.96 -7.47
CA PHE A 153 3.51 22.45 -7.97
C PHE A 153 3.32 23.93 -7.67
N LYS A 154 2.39 24.53 -8.41
CA LYS A 154 1.81 25.83 -8.13
C LYS A 154 0.29 25.71 -8.01
N PRO A 155 -0.37 26.60 -7.23
CA PRO A 155 -1.83 26.70 -7.23
C PRO A 155 -2.37 26.91 -8.65
N ASP A 156 -3.46 26.23 -8.98
CA ASP A 156 -4.12 26.33 -10.28
C ASP A 156 -5.52 26.95 -10.12
N LYS A 157 -6.45 26.23 -9.49
CA LYS A 157 -7.78 26.77 -9.19
C LYS A 157 -7.82 27.23 -7.74
N VAL A 158 -8.05 28.53 -7.56
CA VAL A 158 -8.09 29.17 -6.24
C VAL A 158 -9.36 29.97 -6.04
N ASN A 159 -9.84 30.06 -4.80
CA ASN A 159 -10.92 30.97 -4.39
C ASN A 159 -10.54 31.56 -3.02
N GLY A 160 -10.09 32.81 -3.02
CA GLY A 160 -9.51 33.42 -1.83
C GLY A 160 -8.32 32.61 -1.30
N PRO A 161 -8.32 32.22 -0.02
CA PRO A 161 -7.26 31.44 0.58
C PRO A 161 -7.32 29.93 0.25
N ILE A 162 -8.38 29.47 -0.44
CA ILE A 162 -8.61 28.04 -0.68
C ILE A 162 -8.05 27.65 -2.05
N VAL A 163 -7.16 26.68 -2.07
CA VAL A 163 -6.62 26.08 -3.30
C VAL A 163 -7.34 24.75 -3.57
N TYR A 164 -8.05 24.67 -4.69
CA TYR A 164 -8.79 23.48 -5.11
C TYR A 164 -7.97 22.52 -5.95
N SER A 165 -7.04 23.04 -6.77
CA SER A 165 -6.16 22.20 -7.58
C SER A 165 -4.75 22.77 -7.68
N TYR A 166 -3.81 21.89 -8.02
CA TYR A 166 -2.40 22.21 -8.21
C TYR A 166 -1.97 21.78 -9.61
N LYS A 167 -1.11 22.57 -10.23
CA LYS A 167 -0.51 22.30 -11.53
C LYS A 167 0.99 22.10 -11.36
N PRO A 168 1.60 21.06 -11.98
CA PRO A 168 3.03 20.87 -11.94
C PRO A 168 3.81 22.08 -12.44
N LEU A 169 4.94 22.35 -11.82
CA LEU A 169 5.92 23.31 -12.33
C LEU A 169 6.64 22.73 -13.57
N PRO A 170 7.19 23.57 -14.45
CA PRO A 170 8.02 23.08 -15.55
C PRO A 170 9.16 22.18 -15.03
N GLY A 171 9.34 21.00 -15.63
CA GLY A 171 10.35 20.01 -15.21
C GLY A 171 10.04 19.22 -13.93
N ALA A 172 8.91 19.49 -13.26
CA ALA A 172 8.55 18.77 -12.03
C ALA A 172 8.29 17.28 -12.27
N GLU A 173 7.74 16.92 -13.41
CA GLU A 173 7.47 15.53 -13.77
C GLU A 173 8.75 14.73 -13.86
N ASP A 174 9.71 15.19 -14.63
CA ASP A 174 11.02 14.52 -14.78
C ASP A 174 11.74 14.42 -13.44
N ALA A 175 11.73 15.50 -12.65
CA ALA A 175 12.37 15.53 -11.35
C ALA A 175 11.72 14.55 -10.33
N ILE A 176 10.40 14.38 -10.38
CA ILE A 176 9.69 13.40 -9.55
C ILE A 176 10.06 11.98 -9.99
N TYR A 177 9.96 11.68 -11.28
CA TYR A 177 10.27 10.35 -11.80
C TYR A 177 11.72 9.95 -11.59
N GLU A 178 12.67 10.86 -11.72
CA GLU A 178 14.08 10.61 -11.38
C GLU A 178 14.23 10.18 -9.92
N LYS A 179 13.56 10.88 -8.99
CA LYS A 179 13.66 10.59 -7.56
C LYS A 179 13.09 9.23 -7.15
N ILE A 180 12.13 8.69 -7.89
CA ILE A 180 11.48 7.44 -7.54
C ILE A 180 11.96 6.25 -8.39
N SER A 181 12.80 6.51 -9.39
CA SER A 181 13.23 5.52 -10.39
C SER A 181 13.94 4.29 -9.80
N ASP A 182 14.67 4.47 -8.69
CA ASP A 182 15.43 3.40 -8.05
C ASP A 182 14.57 2.39 -7.28
N ILE A 183 13.29 2.69 -7.03
CA ILE A 183 12.34 1.78 -6.37
C ILE A 183 11.09 1.50 -7.22
N THR A 184 11.08 1.91 -8.47
CA THR A 184 9.96 1.67 -9.39
C THR A 184 10.39 0.82 -10.57
N ILE A 185 9.53 -0.12 -10.95
CA ILE A 185 9.70 -0.94 -12.15
C ILE A 185 8.42 -0.82 -12.97
N SER A 186 8.57 -0.45 -14.24
CA SER A 186 7.50 -0.49 -15.22
C SER A 186 7.65 -1.76 -16.05
N MET A 187 6.57 -2.52 -16.17
CA MET A 187 6.50 -3.73 -16.98
C MET A 187 5.60 -3.48 -18.20
#